data_021fe526c5b2dcbdb0c708988550e4da
#
_entry.id   021fe526c5b2dcbdb0c708988550e4da
#
_cell.length_a   1.000
_cell.length_b   1.000
_cell.length_c   1.000
_cell.angle_alpha   90.00
_cell.angle_beta   90.00
_cell.angle_gamma   90.00
#
_symmetry.space_group_name_H-M   'P 1'
#
loop_
_entity.id
_entity.type
_entity.pdbx_description
1 polymer ?
#
loop_
_entity_poly.entity_id
_entity_poly.type
_entity_poly.pdbx_seq_one_letter_code
_entity_poly.pdbx_strand_id
1 'polypeptide(L)'
;MPSSSTQRPRRNGFFLFFVLIAVVVVGGIAWYQHHHSTEIVASASEIDSVALRQREAGESFLAAKAKEAGIKSLGGGLLYREIKAGSGNSPTGSSTVVTDYEGRLIDGTVFDSSFRRGKPAEFQVSGVIPGWQVALKAMKPGAEWEVYIPQYMAYGKAGSGENIPPYSALVFRIVLHSVKQP
;
A
#
# COMPACT_ATOMS: atom_id res chain seq x y z
N MET A 1 1.87 -93.77 -25.23
CA MET A 1 2.94 -92.75 -24.99
C MET A 1 2.38 -91.38 -25.33
N PRO A 2 2.04 -90.49 -24.39
CA PRO A 2 1.58 -89.18 -24.68
C PRO A 2 2.74 -88.17 -24.59
N SER A 3 2.89 -87.34 -25.62
CA SER A 3 3.88 -86.28 -25.71
C SER A 3 3.40 -85.05 -24.91
N SER A 4 4.19 -84.65 -23.96
CA SER A 4 3.99 -83.41 -23.15
C SER A 4 4.38 -82.17 -23.95
N SER A 5 3.43 -81.30 -24.21
CA SER A 5 3.66 -79.95 -24.75
C SER A 5 3.91 -78.95 -23.64
N THR A 6 5.14 -78.49 -23.53
CA THR A 6 5.55 -77.45 -22.54
C THR A 6 5.10 -76.10 -23.06
N GLN A 7 4.05 -75.49 -22.47
CA GLN A 7 3.68 -74.09 -22.65
C GLN A 7 4.64 -73.19 -21.89
N ARG A 8 5.33 -72.29 -22.62
CA ARG A 8 6.11 -71.19 -22.01
C ARG A 8 5.17 -70.03 -21.62
N PRO A 9 5.30 -69.47 -20.42
CA PRO A 9 4.49 -68.32 -20.08
C PRO A 9 4.94 -67.04 -20.87
N ARG A 10 4.00 -66.38 -21.51
CA ARG A 10 4.18 -65.02 -22.06
C ARG A 10 4.34 -64.05 -20.94
N ARG A 11 5.56 -63.64 -20.66
CA ARG A 11 5.90 -62.62 -19.65
C ARG A 11 5.82 -61.20 -20.17
N ASN A 12 4.80 -60.47 -19.74
CA ASN A 12 4.89 -59.10 -19.16
C ASN A 12 5.51 -57.98 -19.99
N GLY A 13 5.07 -57.75 -21.24
CA GLY A 13 5.27 -56.45 -21.91
C GLY A 13 4.35 -55.35 -21.38
N PHE A 14 3.20 -55.74 -20.83
CA PHE A 14 2.19 -54.76 -20.34
C PHE A 14 2.58 -54.11 -19.01
N PHE A 15 3.32 -54.80 -18.14
CA PHE A 15 3.70 -54.26 -16.82
C PHE A 15 4.81 -53.19 -16.91
N LEU A 16 5.74 -53.35 -17.86
CA LEU A 16 6.78 -52.34 -18.07
C LEU A 16 6.22 -51.03 -18.67
N PHE A 17 5.20 -51.15 -19.49
CA PHE A 17 4.58 -49.95 -20.11
C PHE A 17 3.81 -49.07 -19.09
N PHE A 18 3.12 -49.72 -18.14
CA PHE A 18 2.44 -48.97 -17.05
C PHE A 18 3.40 -48.31 -16.06
N VAL A 19 4.54 -48.93 -15.78
CA VAL A 19 5.56 -48.34 -14.90
C VAL A 19 6.23 -47.13 -15.57
N LEU A 20 6.48 -47.17 -16.86
CA LEU A 20 7.07 -46.04 -17.60
C LEU A 20 6.11 -44.85 -17.68
N ILE A 21 4.82 -45.07 -17.90
CA ILE A 21 3.81 -44.01 -17.88
C ILE A 21 3.66 -43.39 -16.48
N ALA A 22 3.66 -44.20 -15.42
CA ALA A 22 3.59 -43.71 -14.06
C ALA A 22 4.79 -42.83 -13.69
N VAL A 23 6.01 -43.18 -14.11
CA VAL A 23 7.21 -42.39 -13.86
C VAL A 23 7.17 -41.06 -14.62
N VAL A 24 6.69 -41.04 -15.85
CA VAL A 24 6.55 -39.79 -16.65
C VAL A 24 5.48 -38.89 -16.08
N VAL A 25 4.35 -39.43 -15.63
CA VAL A 25 3.27 -38.63 -15.03
C VAL A 25 3.68 -38.07 -13.67
N VAL A 26 4.30 -38.88 -12.80
CA VAL A 26 4.77 -38.41 -11.49
C VAL A 26 5.92 -37.39 -11.66
N GLY A 27 6.85 -37.65 -12.57
CA GLY A 27 7.94 -36.71 -12.89
C GLY A 27 7.42 -35.40 -13.49
N GLY A 28 6.42 -35.48 -14.37
CA GLY A 28 5.75 -34.29 -14.95
C GLY A 28 5.00 -33.47 -13.91
N ILE A 29 4.28 -34.11 -12.98
CA ILE A 29 3.58 -33.43 -11.89
C ILE A 29 4.58 -32.79 -10.92
N ALA A 30 5.64 -33.47 -10.54
CA ALA A 30 6.68 -32.95 -9.67
C ALA A 30 7.43 -31.75 -10.31
N TRP A 31 7.74 -31.84 -11.61
CA TRP A 31 8.34 -30.72 -12.35
C TRP A 31 7.38 -29.54 -12.48
N TYR A 32 6.09 -29.77 -12.76
CA TYR A 32 5.06 -28.75 -12.82
C TYR A 32 4.86 -28.04 -11.48
N GLN A 33 4.77 -28.79 -10.38
CA GLN A 33 4.65 -28.24 -9.04
C GLN A 33 5.90 -27.44 -8.63
N HIS A 34 7.09 -27.94 -8.96
CA HIS A 34 8.34 -27.25 -8.64
C HIS A 34 8.48 -25.95 -9.45
N HIS A 35 8.09 -25.95 -10.73
CA HIS A 35 8.16 -24.76 -11.59
C HIS A 35 7.17 -23.68 -11.13
N HIS A 36 5.92 -24.05 -10.85
CA HIS A 36 4.92 -23.10 -10.33
C HIS A 36 5.28 -22.57 -8.94
N SER A 37 5.85 -23.41 -8.06
CA SER A 37 6.29 -22.96 -6.73
C SER A 37 7.44 -21.93 -6.81
N THR A 38 8.38 -22.11 -7.74
CA THR A 38 9.49 -21.17 -7.94
C THR A 38 9.03 -19.83 -8.49
N GLU A 39 8.07 -19.83 -9.41
CA GLU A 39 7.51 -18.58 -9.96
C GLU A 39 6.72 -17.79 -8.90
N ILE A 40 5.92 -18.46 -8.07
CA ILE A 40 5.15 -17.82 -6.99
C ILE A 40 6.09 -17.21 -5.94
N VAL A 41 7.14 -17.94 -5.55
CA VAL A 41 8.12 -17.44 -4.57
C VAL A 41 8.92 -16.26 -5.15
N ALA A 42 9.31 -16.31 -6.42
CA ALA A 42 9.99 -15.21 -7.07
C ALA A 42 9.12 -13.95 -7.16
N SER A 43 7.84 -14.09 -7.51
CA SER A 43 6.90 -12.96 -7.56
C SER A 43 6.62 -12.37 -6.17
N ALA A 44 6.49 -13.20 -5.13
CA ALA A 44 6.31 -12.74 -3.76
C ALA A 44 7.54 -11.95 -3.26
N SER A 45 8.75 -12.45 -3.54
CA SER A 45 10.00 -11.76 -3.17
C SER A 45 10.18 -10.41 -3.89
N GLU A 46 9.71 -10.31 -5.12
CA GLU A 46 9.71 -9.07 -5.90
C GLU A 46 8.73 -8.04 -5.33
N ILE A 47 7.51 -8.46 -4.99
CA ILE A 47 6.51 -7.61 -4.34
C ILE A 47 7.05 -7.09 -3.00
N ASP A 48 7.63 -7.95 -2.17
CA ASP A 48 8.23 -7.54 -0.89
C ASP A 48 9.39 -6.54 -1.09
N SER A 49 10.21 -6.74 -2.12
CA SER A 49 11.32 -5.83 -2.43
C SER A 49 10.84 -4.46 -2.92
N VAL A 50 9.75 -4.39 -3.68
CA VAL A 50 9.12 -3.14 -4.12
C VAL A 50 8.52 -2.40 -2.92
N ALA A 51 7.80 -3.11 -2.05
CA ALA A 51 7.21 -2.56 -0.84
C ALA A 51 8.26 -1.99 0.13
N LEU A 52 9.40 -2.68 0.28
CA LEU A 52 10.52 -2.21 1.10
C LEU A 52 11.13 -0.93 0.51
N ARG A 53 11.40 -0.89 -0.79
CA ARG A 53 11.91 0.32 -1.48
C ARG A 53 10.97 1.50 -1.33
N GLN A 54 9.66 1.28 -1.45
CA GLN A 54 8.66 2.34 -1.27
C GLN A 54 8.69 2.92 0.16
N ARG A 55 8.81 2.05 1.15
CA ARG A 55 8.95 2.45 2.55
C ARG A 55 10.23 3.26 2.80
N GLU A 56 11.38 2.76 2.34
CA GLU A 56 12.67 3.44 2.49
C GLU A 56 12.70 4.80 1.79
N ALA A 57 12.11 4.89 0.59
CA ALA A 57 11.97 6.15 -0.12
C ALA A 57 11.13 7.17 0.67
N GLY A 58 10.01 6.73 1.26
CA GLY A 58 9.16 7.57 2.11
C GLY A 58 9.87 8.04 3.37
N GLU A 59 10.59 7.17 4.06
CA GLU A 59 11.38 7.50 5.26
C GLU A 59 12.50 8.49 4.93
N SER A 60 13.22 8.28 3.83
CA SER A 60 14.29 9.17 3.36
C SER A 60 13.75 10.55 2.97
N PHE A 61 12.61 10.58 2.27
CA PHE A 61 11.92 11.83 1.92
C PHE A 61 11.56 12.65 3.16
N LEU A 62 10.92 12.02 4.16
CA LEU A 62 10.53 12.68 5.41
C LEU A 62 11.75 13.15 6.21
N ALA A 63 12.81 12.37 6.26
CA ALA A 63 14.06 12.76 6.93
C ALA A 63 14.73 13.96 6.24
N ALA A 64 14.64 14.06 4.92
CA ALA A 64 15.11 15.23 4.17
C ALA A 64 14.22 16.45 4.44
N LYS A 65 12.89 16.27 4.39
CA LYS A 65 11.92 17.34 4.67
C LYS A 65 12.09 17.93 6.07
N ALA A 66 12.36 17.11 7.08
CA ALA A 66 12.55 17.57 8.46
C ALA A 66 13.71 18.57 8.63
N LYS A 67 14.65 18.59 7.68
CA LYS A 67 15.81 19.51 7.69
C LYS A 67 15.56 20.82 6.93
N GLU A 68 14.46 20.91 6.19
CA GLU A 68 14.12 22.11 5.42
C GLU A 68 13.69 23.26 6.34
N ALA A 69 14.06 24.50 5.98
CA ALA A 69 13.62 25.67 6.70
C ALA A 69 12.09 25.83 6.64
N GLY A 70 11.47 26.19 7.76
CA GLY A 70 10.02 26.40 7.87
C GLY A 70 9.21 25.11 8.04
N ILE A 71 9.85 23.94 8.05
CA ILE A 71 9.20 22.68 8.44
C ILE A 71 9.14 22.56 9.96
N LYS A 72 7.97 22.16 10.44
CA LYS A 72 7.67 21.94 11.86
C LYS A 72 7.18 20.50 12.04
N SER A 73 7.33 19.95 13.26
CA SER A 73 6.86 18.59 13.60
C SER A 73 5.62 18.65 14.47
N LEU A 74 4.67 17.74 14.21
CA LEU A 74 3.51 17.48 15.07
C LEU A 74 3.68 16.22 15.94
N GLY A 75 4.89 15.63 15.92
CA GLY A 75 5.18 14.37 16.59
C GLY A 75 4.94 13.15 15.70
N GLY A 76 5.45 11.97 16.13
CA GLY A 76 5.27 10.72 15.39
C GLY A 76 5.72 10.78 13.92
N GLY A 77 6.75 11.55 13.58
CA GLY A 77 7.21 11.69 12.19
C GLY A 77 6.30 12.51 11.27
N LEU A 78 5.18 13.04 11.78
CA LEU A 78 4.29 13.92 11.03
C LEU A 78 4.90 15.32 10.95
N LEU A 79 5.09 15.83 9.73
CA LEU A 79 5.69 17.14 9.48
C LEU A 79 4.70 18.05 8.76
N TYR A 80 4.88 19.37 8.90
CA TYR A 80 4.09 20.34 8.16
C TYR A 80 4.87 21.63 7.88
N ARG A 81 4.45 22.31 6.84
CA ARG A 81 4.79 23.70 6.55
C ARG A 81 3.52 24.54 6.61
N GLU A 82 3.52 25.56 7.42
CA GLU A 82 2.45 26.54 7.46
C GLU A 82 2.63 27.55 6.31
N ILE A 83 1.72 27.49 5.31
CA ILE A 83 1.71 28.41 4.18
C ILE A 83 0.96 29.68 4.57
N LYS A 84 -0.18 29.51 5.28
CA LYS A 84 -1.01 30.58 5.79
C LYS A 84 -1.51 30.24 7.18
N ALA A 85 -1.40 31.16 8.10
CA ALA A 85 -1.97 31.02 9.44
C ALA A 85 -3.50 31.18 9.38
N GLY A 86 -4.20 30.43 10.24
CA GLY A 86 -5.63 30.62 10.50
C GLY A 86 -5.90 31.32 11.82
N SER A 87 -7.17 31.53 12.12
CA SER A 87 -7.63 32.15 13.36
C SER A 87 -8.84 31.42 13.96
N GLY A 88 -9.15 31.66 15.22
CA GLY A 88 -10.27 31.02 15.91
C GLY A 88 -9.89 29.68 16.53
N ASN A 89 -10.91 28.85 16.85
CA ASN A 89 -10.74 27.58 17.52
C ASN A 89 -10.43 26.45 16.57
N SER A 90 -9.46 25.63 16.92
CA SER A 90 -9.15 24.41 16.18
C SER A 90 -10.28 23.37 16.31
N PRO A 91 -10.47 22.48 15.30
CA PRO A 91 -11.44 21.41 15.40
C PRO A 91 -11.06 20.37 16.47
N THR A 92 -12.08 19.70 16.98
CA THR A 92 -11.95 18.53 17.85
C THR A 92 -12.16 17.24 17.04
N GLY A 93 -12.03 16.08 17.65
CA GLY A 93 -12.30 14.81 16.99
C GLY A 93 -13.74 14.62 16.50
N SER A 94 -14.71 15.26 17.18
CA SER A 94 -16.15 15.22 16.84
C SER A 94 -16.58 16.30 15.85
N SER A 95 -15.72 17.26 15.54
CA SER A 95 -16.03 18.34 14.60
C SER A 95 -16.11 17.83 13.15
N THR A 96 -16.95 18.47 12.36
CA THR A 96 -16.94 18.36 10.90
C THR A 96 -16.20 19.57 10.32
N VAL A 97 -15.29 19.33 9.40
CA VAL A 97 -14.50 20.37 8.76
C VAL A 97 -14.85 20.49 7.27
N VAL A 98 -14.79 21.72 6.74
CA VAL A 98 -14.87 22.01 5.32
C VAL A 98 -13.47 22.36 4.83
N THR A 99 -12.95 21.59 3.88
CA THR A 99 -11.56 21.75 3.41
C THR A 99 -11.48 21.71 1.89
N ASP A 100 -10.55 22.48 1.32
CA ASP A 100 -9.94 22.09 0.06
C ASP A 100 -8.64 21.37 0.32
N TYR A 101 -8.33 20.42 -0.55
CA TYR A 101 -7.10 19.66 -0.43
C TYR A 101 -6.61 19.08 -1.76
N GLU A 102 -5.33 18.78 -1.79
CA GLU A 102 -4.70 17.97 -2.82
C GLU A 102 -3.75 16.98 -2.17
N GLY A 103 -3.96 15.68 -2.44
CA GLY A 103 -3.12 14.60 -1.98
C GLY A 103 -2.20 14.10 -3.08
N ARG A 104 -0.90 13.97 -2.78
CA ARG A 104 0.16 13.55 -3.69
C ARG A 104 1.03 12.47 -3.08
N LEU A 105 1.56 11.60 -3.94
CA LEU A 105 2.70 10.76 -3.60
C LEU A 105 3.97 11.61 -3.50
N ILE A 106 5.06 11.03 -2.98
CA ILE A 106 6.35 11.74 -2.83
C ILE A 106 7.01 12.11 -4.16
N ASP A 107 6.65 11.45 -5.26
CA ASP A 107 7.07 11.76 -6.63
C ASP A 107 6.26 12.90 -7.28
N GLY A 108 5.25 13.42 -6.57
CA GLY A 108 4.37 14.49 -7.03
C GLY A 108 3.10 14.02 -7.74
N THR A 109 2.92 12.71 -7.95
CA THR A 109 1.70 12.16 -8.56
C THR A 109 0.48 12.47 -7.70
N VAL A 110 -0.48 13.22 -8.24
CA VAL A 110 -1.73 13.59 -7.56
C VAL A 110 -2.70 12.42 -7.63
N PHE A 111 -3.08 11.89 -6.47
CA PHE A 111 -4.06 10.79 -6.37
C PHE A 111 -5.47 11.26 -6.02
N ASP A 112 -5.62 12.42 -5.36
CA ASP A 112 -6.92 13.00 -5.05
C ASP A 112 -6.83 14.53 -4.88
N SER A 113 -7.86 15.28 -5.32
CA SER A 113 -7.89 16.73 -5.22
C SER A 113 -9.31 17.25 -5.25
N SER A 114 -9.72 18.00 -4.22
CA SER A 114 -10.98 18.77 -4.20
C SER A 114 -10.93 19.94 -5.19
N PHE A 115 -9.74 20.52 -5.37
CA PHE A 115 -9.55 21.61 -6.35
C PHE A 115 -9.91 21.15 -7.76
N ARG A 116 -9.54 19.92 -8.16
CA ARG A 116 -9.91 19.35 -9.46
C ARG A 116 -11.40 19.08 -9.57
N ARG A 117 -12.09 18.79 -8.47
CA ARG A 117 -13.55 18.62 -8.44
C ARG A 117 -14.32 19.94 -8.41
N GLY A 118 -13.63 21.06 -8.20
CA GLY A 118 -14.21 22.42 -8.19
C GLY A 118 -15.10 22.71 -6.97
N LYS A 119 -15.01 21.91 -5.91
CA LYS A 119 -15.76 22.09 -4.66
C LYS A 119 -15.02 21.57 -3.44
N PRO A 120 -15.08 22.27 -2.29
CA PRO A 120 -14.57 21.78 -1.03
C PRO A 120 -15.24 20.47 -0.60
N ALA A 121 -14.54 19.71 0.21
CA ALA A 121 -15.02 18.48 0.80
C ALA A 121 -15.33 18.66 2.29
N GLU A 122 -16.31 17.94 2.78
CA GLU A 122 -16.65 17.89 4.21
C GLU A 122 -16.20 16.56 4.81
N PHE A 123 -15.52 16.61 5.97
CA PHE A 123 -15.06 15.44 6.68
C PHE A 123 -15.32 15.56 8.18
N GLN A 124 -15.77 14.48 8.81
CA GLN A 124 -15.68 14.35 10.25
C GLN A 124 -14.21 14.06 10.60
N VAL A 125 -13.64 14.81 11.55
CA VAL A 125 -12.21 14.70 11.90
C VAL A 125 -11.83 13.29 12.34
N SER A 126 -12.68 12.59 13.09
CA SER A 126 -12.44 11.20 13.50
C SER A 126 -12.51 10.17 12.37
N GLY A 127 -13.04 10.54 11.21
CA GLY A 127 -13.24 9.64 10.05
C GLY A 127 -12.10 9.64 9.03
N VAL A 128 -11.11 10.53 9.18
CA VAL A 128 -9.98 10.62 8.25
C VAL A 128 -8.74 9.88 8.79
N ILE A 129 -7.72 9.71 7.94
CA ILE A 129 -6.46 9.03 8.32
C ILE A 129 -5.79 9.72 9.54
N PRO A 130 -5.04 8.97 10.37
CA PRO A 130 -4.46 9.50 11.62
C PRO A 130 -3.64 10.78 11.42
N GLY A 131 -2.85 10.87 10.35
CA GLY A 131 -2.07 12.08 10.04
C GLY A 131 -2.93 13.34 9.85
N TRP A 132 -4.07 13.19 9.17
CA TRP A 132 -5.03 14.28 9.02
C TRP A 132 -5.69 14.67 10.33
N GLN A 133 -6.07 13.68 11.16
CA GLN A 133 -6.67 13.96 12.48
C GLN A 133 -5.75 14.81 13.35
N VAL A 134 -4.45 14.52 13.34
CA VAL A 134 -3.45 15.29 14.12
C VAL A 134 -3.28 16.68 13.51
N ALA A 135 -3.12 16.77 12.18
CA ALA A 135 -2.94 18.04 11.49
C ALA A 135 -4.14 18.97 11.68
N LEU A 136 -5.36 18.49 11.42
CA LEU A 136 -6.59 19.28 11.52
C LEU A 136 -6.80 19.81 12.95
N LYS A 137 -6.56 18.99 13.98
CA LYS A 137 -6.66 19.44 15.39
C LYS A 137 -5.64 20.50 15.76
N ALA A 138 -4.56 20.66 15.02
CA ALA A 138 -3.58 21.73 15.20
C ALA A 138 -3.84 22.95 14.30
N MET A 139 -4.57 22.78 13.20
CA MET A 139 -4.96 23.88 12.30
C MET A 139 -6.07 24.73 12.89
N LYS A 140 -6.19 25.96 12.37
CA LYS A 140 -7.31 26.87 12.68
C LYS A 140 -8.04 27.21 11.38
N PRO A 141 -9.34 27.58 11.42
CA PRO A 141 -10.06 28.06 10.25
C PRO A 141 -9.29 29.16 9.49
N GLY A 142 -9.25 29.07 8.18
CA GLY A 142 -8.47 29.93 7.28
C GLY A 142 -7.01 29.54 7.10
N ALA A 143 -6.51 28.55 7.85
CA ALA A 143 -5.15 28.05 7.67
C ALA A 143 -4.99 27.26 6.36
N GLU A 144 -3.78 27.35 5.82
CA GLU A 144 -3.32 26.53 4.71
C GLU A 144 -1.97 25.93 5.07
N TRP A 145 -1.91 24.61 5.04
CA TRP A 145 -0.71 23.84 5.36
C TRP A 145 -0.35 22.84 4.26
N GLU A 146 0.94 22.60 4.10
CA GLU A 146 1.45 21.42 3.42
C GLU A 146 1.89 20.42 4.50
N VAL A 147 1.30 19.21 4.49
CA VAL A 147 1.47 18.20 5.52
C VAL A 147 2.13 16.98 4.92
N TYR A 148 3.17 16.47 5.56
CA TYR A 148 3.96 15.32 5.13
C TYR A 148 3.71 14.17 6.10
N ILE A 149 3.06 13.12 5.63
CA ILE A 149 2.48 12.06 6.46
C ILE A 149 3.25 10.76 6.26
N PRO A 150 3.84 10.19 7.31
CA PRO A 150 4.46 8.87 7.23
C PRO A 150 3.41 7.79 6.97
N GLN A 151 3.78 6.72 6.30
CA GLN A 151 2.89 5.67 5.84
C GLN A 151 2.02 5.07 6.95
N TYR A 152 2.53 4.92 8.16
CA TYR A 152 1.80 4.36 9.32
C TYR A 152 0.75 5.31 9.93
N MET A 153 0.75 6.59 9.54
CA MET A 153 -0.31 7.56 9.84
C MET A 153 -1.22 7.82 8.62
N ALA A 154 -1.06 7.03 7.55
CA ALA A 154 -1.86 7.05 6.34
C ALA A 154 -2.47 5.66 6.09
N TYR A 155 -2.11 4.99 4.99
CA TYR A 155 -2.72 3.72 4.57
C TYR A 155 -1.82 2.50 4.83
N GLY A 156 -0.60 2.68 5.36
CA GLY A 156 0.29 1.62 5.81
C GLY A 156 0.63 0.57 4.74
N LYS A 157 0.71 -0.67 5.20
CA LYS A 157 1.02 -1.84 4.35
C LYS A 157 -0.03 -2.09 3.26
N ALA A 158 -1.28 -1.72 3.50
CA ALA A 158 -2.35 -2.00 2.55
C ALA A 158 -2.33 -1.06 1.34
N GLY A 159 -1.83 0.19 1.50
CA GLY A 159 -2.06 1.23 0.51
C GLY A 159 -3.55 1.59 0.39
N SER A 160 -3.96 2.20 -0.72
CA SER A 160 -5.39 2.49 -0.97
C SER A 160 -5.69 2.52 -2.47
N GLY A 161 -6.60 1.63 -2.88
CA GLY A 161 -6.96 1.47 -4.28
C GLY A 161 -5.75 1.20 -5.17
N GLU A 162 -5.84 1.65 -6.43
CA GLU A 162 -4.73 1.53 -7.40
C GLU A 162 -3.76 2.70 -7.34
N ASN A 163 -4.15 3.80 -6.67
CA ASN A 163 -3.44 5.08 -6.74
C ASN A 163 -2.45 5.30 -5.58
N ILE A 164 -2.56 4.56 -4.48
CA ILE A 164 -1.68 4.71 -3.33
C ILE A 164 -1.04 3.35 -3.02
N PRO A 165 0.19 3.14 -3.49
CA PRO A 165 0.93 1.89 -3.24
C PRO A 165 1.11 1.60 -1.75
N PRO A 166 1.35 0.32 -1.38
CA PRO A 166 1.76 -0.05 -0.03
C PRO A 166 2.92 0.79 0.50
N TYR A 167 2.87 1.12 1.79
CA TYR A 167 3.91 1.88 2.51
C TYR A 167 4.22 3.28 1.98
N SER A 168 3.31 3.90 1.23
CA SER A 168 3.49 5.26 0.71
C SER A 168 3.45 6.31 1.83
N ALA A 169 4.50 7.11 1.93
CA ALA A 169 4.41 8.42 2.57
C ALA A 169 3.65 9.39 1.65
N LEU A 170 2.85 10.26 2.23
CA LEU A 170 1.95 11.15 1.48
C LEU A 170 2.23 12.62 1.77
N VAL A 171 1.97 13.45 0.78
CA VAL A 171 2.01 14.90 0.88
C VAL A 171 0.60 15.45 0.63
N PHE A 172 0.10 16.26 1.55
CA PHE A 172 -1.18 16.94 1.38
C PHE A 172 -1.03 18.45 1.51
N ARG A 173 -1.56 19.18 0.55
CA ARG A 173 -1.93 20.57 0.73
C ARG A 173 -3.34 20.62 1.27
N ILE A 174 -3.57 21.28 2.41
CA ILE A 174 -4.86 21.37 3.09
C ILE A 174 -5.18 22.83 3.34
N VAL A 175 -6.36 23.28 2.90
CA VAL A 175 -6.94 24.57 3.24
C VAL A 175 -8.16 24.30 4.13
N LEU A 176 -8.09 24.70 5.39
CA LEU A 176 -9.20 24.55 6.34
C LEU A 176 -10.10 25.78 6.26
N HIS A 177 -11.25 25.68 5.61
CA HIS A 177 -12.17 26.80 5.44
C HIS A 177 -12.97 27.08 6.71
N SER A 178 -13.64 26.07 7.24
CA SER A 178 -14.50 26.20 8.41
C SER A 178 -14.58 24.95 9.26
N VAL A 179 -15.02 25.12 10.49
CA VAL A 179 -15.24 24.08 11.48
C VAL A 179 -16.68 24.15 11.94
N LYS A 180 -17.41 23.05 11.78
CA LYS A 180 -18.74 22.86 12.35
C LYS A 180 -18.57 22.05 13.62
N GLN A 181 -18.85 22.65 14.75
CA GLN A 181 -18.87 21.93 16.05
C GLN A 181 -20.10 21.03 16.10
N PRO A 182 -20.07 19.91 16.83
CA PRO A 182 -21.21 19.04 17.03
C PRO A 182 -22.36 19.73 17.75
#